data_34ca2657c17d1309225f44e5669b5290
#
_entry.id   34ca2657c17d1309225f44e5669b5290
#
_cell.length_a   1.000
_cell.length_b   1.000
_cell.length_c   1.000
_cell.angle_alpha   90.00
_cell.angle_beta   90.00
_cell.angle_gamma   90.00
#
_symmetry.space_group_name_H-M   'P 1'
#
loop_
_entity.id
_entity.type
_entity.pdbx_description
1 polymer ?
#
loop_
_entity_poly.entity_id
_entity_poly.type
_entity_poly.pdbx_seq_one_letter_code
_entity_poly.pdbx_strand_id
1 'polypeptide(L)' 'MIVKKGGVVAFVEGKLRKTEDAAAEAIHAKNQLRVRNAAELYLQKHPEYNECELRFDALVMAPGSWPRHIQNAW' A
#
# COMPACT_ATOMS: atom_id res chain seq x y z
N MET A 1 5.03 4.13 -1.47
CA MET A 1 5.00 5.29 -0.56
C MET A 1 4.74 4.82 0.86
N ILE A 2 5.41 5.41 1.82
CA ILE A 2 5.25 5.04 3.22
C ILE A 2 4.72 6.25 3.97
N VAL A 3 3.62 6.07 4.69
CA VAL A 3 2.97 7.13 5.46
C VAL A 3 2.92 6.70 6.91
N LYS A 4 3.38 7.58 7.81
CA LYS A 4 3.31 7.35 9.25
C LYS A 4 2.38 8.40 9.86
N LYS A 5 1.39 7.93 10.63
CA LYS A 5 0.47 8.83 11.32
C LYS A 5 -0.01 8.16 12.61
N GLY A 6 0.17 8.85 13.75
CA GLY A 6 -0.15 8.26 15.04
C GLY A 6 0.72 7.04 15.28
N GLY A 7 0.14 5.94 15.72
CA GLY A 7 0.84 4.67 15.90
C GLY A 7 0.75 3.73 14.71
N VAL A 8 0.48 4.23 13.51
CA VAL A 8 0.27 3.41 12.31
C VAL A 8 1.31 3.76 11.24
N VAL A 9 1.91 2.74 10.64
CA VAL A 9 2.76 2.87 9.45
C VAL A 9 2.05 2.20 8.29
N ALA A 10 1.69 2.98 7.28
CA ALA A 10 0.98 2.49 6.10
C ALA A 10 1.91 2.43 4.90
N PHE A 11 1.99 1.26 4.27
CA PHE A 11 2.71 1.06 3.02
C PHE A 11 1.71 1.15 1.88
N VAL A 12 1.86 2.18 1.03
CA VAL A 12 0.89 2.50 -0.02
C VAL A 12 1.48 2.18 -1.38
N GLU A 13 0.79 1.34 -2.14
CA GLU A 13 1.17 1.03 -3.52
C GLU A 13 0.20 1.71 -4.48
N GLY A 14 0.74 2.47 -5.45
CA GLY A 14 -0.07 3.11 -6.49
C GLY A 14 -0.26 2.19 -7.68
N LYS A 15 -1.47 2.18 -8.22
CA LYS A 15 -1.82 1.44 -9.43
C LYS A 15 -2.56 2.36 -10.40
N LEU A 16 -2.04 2.46 -11.64
CA LEU A 16 -2.67 3.22 -12.71
C LEU A 16 -3.12 2.24 -13.80
N ARG A 17 -4.41 2.26 -14.13
CA ARG A 17 -5.00 1.37 -15.12
C ARG A 17 -6.01 2.14 -15.98
N LYS A 18 -6.46 1.49 -17.06
CA LYS A 18 -7.42 2.12 -17.99
C LYS A 18 -8.76 2.38 -17.34
N THR A 19 -9.19 1.50 -16.45
CA THR A 19 -10.45 1.65 -15.71
C THR A 19 -10.19 1.47 -14.23
N GLU A 20 -11.09 1.99 -13.40
CA GLU A 20 -11.00 1.83 -11.96
C GLU A 20 -11.11 0.37 -11.54
N ASP A 21 -11.99 -0.40 -12.19
CA ASP A 21 -12.13 -1.82 -11.91
C ASP A 21 -10.85 -2.59 -12.23
N ALA A 22 -10.25 -2.32 -13.38
CA ALA A 22 -8.99 -2.95 -13.76
C ALA A 22 -7.85 -2.58 -12.80
N ALA A 23 -7.83 -1.33 -12.33
CA ALA A 23 -6.83 -0.90 -11.36
C ALA A 23 -6.99 -1.63 -10.02
N ALA A 24 -8.23 -1.80 -9.56
CA ALA A 24 -8.50 -2.53 -8.32
C ALA A 24 -8.11 -4.00 -8.45
N GLU A 25 -8.40 -4.64 -9.58
CA GLU A 25 -8.04 -6.03 -9.83
C GLU A 25 -6.53 -6.25 -9.96
N ALA A 26 -5.76 -5.20 -10.20
CA ALA A 26 -4.30 -5.31 -10.24
C ALA A 26 -3.66 -5.55 -8.88
N ILE A 27 -4.43 -5.46 -7.80
CA ILE A 27 -3.97 -5.76 -6.45
C ILE A 27 -4.08 -7.27 -6.25
N HIS A 28 -3.02 -8.00 -6.53
CA HIS A 28 -3.04 -9.45 -6.41
C HIS A 28 -1.84 -9.98 -5.62
N ALA A 29 -1.90 -11.26 -5.27
CA ALA A 29 -1.01 -11.89 -4.29
C ALA A 29 0.48 -11.68 -4.56
N LYS A 30 0.91 -11.73 -5.80
CA LYS A 30 2.33 -11.57 -6.16
C LYS A 30 2.86 -10.18 -5.78
N ASN A 31 2.08 -9.13 -6.09
CA ASN A 31 2.45 -7.76 -5.73
C ASN A 31 2.37 -7.53 -4.23
N GLN A 32 1.38 -8.13 -3.59
CA GLN A 32 1.23 -8.07 -2.14
C GLN A 32 2.45 -8.65 -1.42
N LEU A 33 2.93 -9.81 -1.87
CA LEU A 33 4.08 -10.45 -1.27
C LEU A 33 5.34 -9.59 -1.42
N ARG A 34 5.53 -9.00 -2.60
CA ARG A 34 6.68 -8.12 -2.84
C ARG A 34 6.67 -6.91 -1.91
N VAL A 35 5.51 -6.29 -1.73
CA VAL A 35 5.36 -5.13 -0.85
C VAL A 35 5.60 -5.53 0.61
N ARG A 36 5.08 -6.69 1.04
CA ARG A 36 5.30 -7.17 2.40
C ARG A 36 6.77 -7.44 2.68
N ASN A 37 7.48 -8.04 1.73
CA ASN A 37 8.91 -8.30 1.88
C ASN A 37 9.71 -7.00 1.96
N ALA A 38 9.37 -6.01 1.14
CA ALA A 38 9.99 -4.71 1.21
C ALA A 38 9.71 -4.01 2.54
N ALA A 39 8.49 -4.16 3.07
CA ALA A 39 8.12 -3.60 4.36
C ALA A 39 8.92 -4.22 5.49
N GLU A 40 9.14 -5.53 5.48
CA GLU A 40 9.95 -6.19 6.50
C GLU A 40 11.38 -5.66 6.50
N LEU A 41 11.99 -5.50 5.33
CA LEU A 41 13.32 -4.93 5.22
C LEU A 41 13.38 -3.50 5.73
N TYR A 42 12.36 -2.70 5.42
CA TYR A 42 12.27 -1.34 5.90
C TYR A 42 12.22 -1.28 7.43
N LEU A 43 11.40 -2.14 8.03
CA LEU A 43 11.25 -2.18 9.48
C LEU A 43 12.52 -2.65 10.20
N GLN A 44 13.30 -3.52 9.58
CA GLN A 44 14.60 -3.93 10.13
C GLN A 44 15.57 -2.75 10.23
N LYS A 45 15.46 -1.81 9.29
CA LYS A 45 16.29 -0.60 9.27
C LYS A 45 15.73 0.53 10.14
N HIS A 46 14.49 0.40 10.57
CA HIS A 46 13.79 1.43 11.36
C HIS A 46 13.15 0.82 12.60
N PRO A 47 13.96 0.40 13.58
CA PRO A 47 13.42 -0.23 14.79
C PRO A 47 12.50 0.66 15.60
N GLU A 48 12.55 1.97 15.40
CA GLU A 48 11.63 2.90 16.04
C GLU A 48 10.16 2.68 15.68
N TYR A 49 9.89 1.90 14.63
CA TYR A 49 8.53 1.58 14.20
C TYR A 49 8.05 0.21 14.67
N ASN A 50 8.83 -0.50 15.48
CA ASN A 50 8.46 -1.84 15.92
C ASN A 50 7.15 -1.92 16.70
N GLU A 51 6.79 -0.85 17.41
CA GLU A 51 5.56 -0.80 18.18
C GLU A 51 4.37 -0.23 17.40
N CYS A 52 4.61 0.19 16.16
CA CYS A 52 3.55 0.73 15.32
C CYS A 52 2.72 -0.38 14.70
N GLU A 53 1.43 -0.11 14.48
CA GLU A 53 0.58 -0.98 13.70
C GLU A 53 0.93 -0.84 12.22
N LEU A 54 1.00 -1.96 11.51
CA LEU A 54 1.29 -1.97 10.09
C LEU A 54 0.01 -2.07 9.28
N ARG A 55 -0.04 -1.30 8.19
CA ARG A 55 -1.18 -1.32 7.28
C ARG A 55 -0.69 -1.28 5.83
N PHE A 56 -1.30 -2.07 4.98
CA PHE A 56 -0.99 -2.10 3.56
C PHE A 56 -2.16 -1.51 2.78
N ASP A 57 -1.91 -0.39 2.13
CA ASP A 57 -2.93 0.37 1.41
C ASP A 57 -2.65 0.36 -0.09
N ALA A 58 -3.68 0.61 -0.88
CA ALA A 58 -3.55 0.79 -2.32
C ALA A 58 -4.12 2.14 -2.73
N LEU A 59 -3.45 2.82 -3.65
CA LEU A 59 -3.96 4.03 -4.29
C LEU A 59 -4.27 3.69 -5.74
N VAL A 60 -5.55 3.61 -6.05
CA VAL A 60 -6.04 3.21 -7.38
C VAL A 60 -6.33 4.47 -8.18
N MET A 61 -5.75 4.54 -9.39
CA MET A 61 -5.92 5.70 -10.28
C MET A 61 -6.35 5.22 -11.66
N ALA A 62 -7.31 5.93 -12.25
CA ALA A 62 -7.76 5.68 -13.61
C ALA A 62 -8.05 7.00 -14.31
N PRO A 63 -7.82 7.10 -15.65
CA PRO A 63 -8.12 8.32 -16.40
C PRO A 63 -9.60 8.70 -16.24
N GLY A 64 -9.85 9.98 -15.97
CA GLY A 64 -11.20 10.50 -15.83
C GLY A 64 -11.89 10.20 -14.51
N SER A 65 -11.18 9.54 -13.58
CA SER A 65 -11.71 9.23 -12.25
C SER A 65 -10.84 9.85 -11.17
N TRP A 66 -11.45 10.13 -10.01
CA TRP A 66 -10.69 10.58 -8.86
C TRP A 66 -9.83 9.42 -8.31
N PRO A 67 -8.63 9.70 -7.81
CA PRO A 67 -7.84 8.67 -7.13
C PRO A 67 -8.62 8.08 -5.96
N ARG A 68 -8.55 6.77 -5.81
CA ARG A 68 -9.23 6.05 -4.75
C ARG A 68 -8.21 5.40 -3.82
N HIS A 69 -8.29 5.74 -2.55
CA HIS A 69 -7.41 5.18 -1.52
C HIS A 69 -8.13 4.02 -0.84
N ILE A 70 -7.59 2.82 -0.98
CA ILE A 70 -8.13 1.62 -0.35
C ILE A 70 -7.26 1.31 0.86
N GLN A 71 -7.78 1.55 2.05
CA GLN A 71 -7.08 1.26 3.28
C GLN A 71 -7.17 -0.23 3.59
N ASN A 72 -6.06 -0.77 4.12
CA ASN A 72 -5.99 -2.16 4.53
C ASN A 72 -6.39 -3.10 3.38
N ALA A 73 -5.77 -2.88 2.21
CA ALA A 73 -6.15 -3.57 0.99
C ALA A 73 -5.74 -5.05 0.98
N TRP A 74 -4.72 -5.42 1.79
CA TRP A 74 -4.29 -6.83 1.93
C TRP A 74 -3.59 -7.11 3.27
#